data_26c4d2fdea38cd24ac5bee7f0b070b19
#
_entry.id   26c4d2fdea38cd24ac5bee7f0b070b19
#
_cell.length_a   1.000
_cell.length_b   1.000
_cell.length_c   1.000
_cell.angle_alpha   90.00
_cell.angle_beta   90.00
_cell.angle_gamma   90.00
#
_symmetry.space_group_name_H-M   'P 1'
#
loop_
_entity.id
_entity.type
_entity.pdbx_description
1 polymer ?
#
loop_
_entity_poly.entity_id
_entity_poly.type
_entity_poly.pdbx_seq_one_letter_code
_entity_poly.pdbx_strand_id
1 'polypeptide(L)'
;MIALLALALTLTPADQDALSAARDLYASAAYEDALAALNRVPEASRTPDDARTVSQYRAFCLLALGRTVEAERAIEALITRDPMYRPPAGEMSPRVRTAFADVRRRVMPTIIQQTYAQAKSAYDRKEFEIAAAGFGRVLEVMSDPELAALYGQSPLSDLRTLAGGFRDLAVTAAAPPPLPVTAAPAAAPPAPAPAPAVVRAPRIYSAADPEVSAPQVIRQDLPNFVGHVLLAKQGAIEVTIDEAGAVEEVRMRQSVSGPYDSQAVKAAASWRYVPAMVDGKPVKYRKVVQVTVKPKS
;
A
#
# COMPACT_ATOMS: atom_id res chain seq x y z
N MET A 1 4.16 -8.05 37.68
CA MET A 1 5.30 -7.48 36.93
C MET A 1 6.21 -8.63 36.51
N ILE A 2 6.04 -9.16 35.30
CA ILE A 2 6.92 -10.20 34.75
C ILE A 2 7.81 -9.45 33.74
N ALA A 3 9.07 -9.25 34.14
CA ALA A 3 10.09 -8.69 33.25
C ALA A 3 10.47 -9.78 32.24
N LEU A 4 10.04 -9.63 30.99
CA LEU A 4 10.56 -10.39 29.87
C LEU A 4 12.00 -9.93 29.61
N LEU A 5 12.97 -10.72 30.10
CA LEU A 5 14.36 -10.58 29.73
C LEU A 5 14.51 -11.04 28.28
N ALA A 6 14.53 -10.10 27.33
CA ALA A 6 14.93 -10.36 25.95
C ALA A 6 16.43 -10.66 25.96
N LEU A 7 16.77 -11.96 25.94
CA LEU A 7 18.15 -12.43 25.78
C LEU A 7 18.55 -12.13 24.32
N ALA A 8 19.24 -11.02 24.10
CA ALA A 8 19.87 -10.73 22.82
C ALA A 8 20.98 -11.77 22.61
N LEU A 9 20.71 -12.80 21.77
CA LEU A 9 21.72 -13.71 21.28
C LEU A 9 22.66 -12.91 20.35
N THR A 10 23.79 -12.50 20.87
CA THR A 10 24.89 -11.91 20.08
C THR A 10 25.83 -13.03 19.67
N LEU A 11 26.37 -12.95 18.45
CA LEU A 11 27.48 -13.80 18.02
C LEU A 11 28.61 -13.77 19.05
N THR A 12 29.16 -14.94 19.34
CA THR A 12 30.40 -14.99 20.11
C THR A 12 31.55 -14.40 19.28
N PRO A 13 32.64 -13.93 19.89
CA PRO A 13 33.82 -13.47 19.15
C PRO A 13 34.31 -14.51 18.15
N ALA A 14 34.28 -15.78 18.48
CA ALA A 14 34.69 -16.90 17.60
C ALA A 14 33.76 -17.04 16.37
N ASP A 15 32.47 -16.73 16.47
CA ASP A 15 31.53 -16.79 15.35
C ASP A 15 31.71 -15.60 14.41
N GLN A 16 32.03 -14.41 14.95
CA GLN A 16 32.39 -13.22 14.15
C GLN A 16 33.72 -13.45 13.40
N ASP A 17 34.69 -14.08 14.04
CA ASP A 17 35.96 -14.47 13.41
C ASP A 17 35.72 -15.46 12.26
N ALA A 18 34.81 -16.44 12.43
CA ALA A 18 34.47 -17.39 11.39
C ALA A 18 33.81 -16.74 10.17
N LEU A 19 32.93 -15.76 10.39
CA LEU A 19 32.28 -15.02 9.30
C LEU A 19 33.26 -14.11 8.55
N SER A 20 34.18 -13.45 9.27
CA SER A 20 35.26 -12.67 8.68
C SER A 20 36.19 -13.55 7.86
N ALA A 21 36.66 -14.69 8.44
CA ALA A 21 37.51 -15.66 7.75
C ALA A 21 36.83 -16.19 6.47
N ALA A 22 35.53 -16.43 6.49
CA ALA A 22 34.81 -16.88 5.30
C ALA A 22 34.81 -15.84 4.17
N ARG A 23 34.72 -14.55 4.50
CA ARG A 23 34.85 -13.46 3.52
C ARG A 23 36.22 -13.38 2.90
N ASP A 24 37.28 -13.50 3.71
CA ASP A 24 38.65 -13.45 3.28
C ASP A 24 38.99 -14.67 2.39
N LEU A 25 38.52 -15.86 2.77
CA LEU A 25 38.62 -17.07 1.98
C LEU A 25 37.89 -16.97 0.64
N TYR A 26 36.70 -16.37 0.64
CA TYR A 26 35.97 -16.09 -0.61
C TYR A 26 36.75 -15.12 -1.51
N ALA A 27 37.29 -14.04 -0.94
CA ALA A 27 38.08 -13.05 -1.69
C ALA A 27 39.37 -13.64 -2.28
N SER A 28 39.96 -14.64 -1.61
CA SER A 28 41.13 -15.39 -2.10
C SER A 28 40.78 -16.58 -3.00
N ALA A 29 39.53 -16.71 -3.42
CA ALA A 29 38.98 -17.80 -4.23
C ALA A 29 39.11 -19.22 -3.60
N ALA A 30 39.33 -19.31 -2.28
CA ALA A 30 39.33 -20.57 -1.51
C ALA A 30 37.85 -20.93 -1.13
N TYR A 31 37.03 -21.24 -2.12
CA TYR A 31 35.57 -21.36 -1.96
C TYR A 31 35.13 -22.53 -1.10
N GLU A 32 35.82 -23.67 -1.16
CA GLU A 32 35.50 -24.83 -0.30
C GLU A 32 35.82 -24.54 1.19
N ASP A 33 36.97 -23.89 1.44
CA ASP A 33 37.34 -23.48 2.79
C ASP A 33 36.39 -22.41 3.34
N ALA A 34 35.94 -21.46 2.49
CA ALA A 34 34.94 -20.49 2.84
C ALA A 34 33.60 -21.15 3.23
N LEU A 35 33.15 -22.17 2.48
CA LEU A 35 31.95 -22.94 2.84
C LEU A 35 32.11 -23.68 4.17
N ALA A 36 33.31 -24.27 4.41
CA ALA A 36 33.60 -24.93 5.67
C ALA A 36 33.60 -23.95 6.86
N ALA A 37 34.11 -22.73 6.67
CA ALA A 37 34.06 -21.67 7.68
C ALA A 37 32.61 -21.22 7.95
N LEU A 38 31.80 -21.00 6.92
CA LEU A 38 30.38 -20.63 7.05
C LEU A 38 29.54 -21.69 7.78
N ASN A 39 29.88 -22.98 7.61
CA ASN A 39 29.21 -24.08 8.27
C ASN A 39 29.52 -24.17 9.78
N ARG A 40 30.62 -23.56 10.23
CA ARG A 40 30.99 -23.51 11.66
C ARG A 40 30.19 -22.48 12.44
N VAL A 41 29.60 -21.49 11.78
CA VAL A 41 28.77 -20.46 12.44
C VAL A 41 27.43 -21.10 12.84
N PRO A 42 27.11 -21.24 14.14
CA PRO A 42 25.88 -21.89 14.58
C PRO A 42 24.65 -21.07 14.18
N GLU A 43 23.58 -21.73 13.76
CA GLU A 43 22.36 -21.04 13.33
C GLU A 43 21.70 -20.28 14.49
N ALA A 44 21.77 -20.85 15.69
CA ALA A 44 21.13 -20.28 16.89
C ALA A 44 21.77 -18.98 17.38
N SER A 45 23.04 -18.72 17.04
CA SER A 45 23.77 -17.51 17.49
C SER A 45 23.76 -16.39 16.46
N ARG A 46 23.16 -16.59 15.26
CA ARG A 46 23.17 -15.59 14.18
C ARG A 46 22.14 -14.50 14.43
N THR A 47 22.59 -13.25 14.34
CA THR A 47 21.66 -12.13 14.11
C THR A 47 21.00 -12.28 12.74
N PRO A 48 19.88 -11.59 12.46
CA PRO A 48 19.27 -11.59 11.12
C PRO A 48 20.25 -11.17 10.02
N ASP A 49 21.14 -10.22 10.32
CA ASP A 49 22.15 -9.74 9.36
C ASP A 49 23.26 -10.75 9.12
N ASP A 50 23.71 -11.44 10.18
CA ASP A 50 24.70 -12.52 10.04
C ASP A 50 24.13 -13.69 9.25
N ALA A 51 22.89 -14.09 9.53
CA ALA A 51 22.21 -15.14 8.80
C ALA A 51 22.06 -14.80 7.31
N ARG A 52 21.81 -13.53 7.01
CA ARG A 52 21.79 -13.01 5.63
C ARG A 52 23.16 -13.13 4.98
N THR A 53 24.20 -12.66 5.65
CA THR A 53 25.59 -12.71 5.19
C THR A 53 26.07 -14.14 4.97
N VAL A 54 25.83 -15.06 5.89
CA VAL A 54 26.14 -16.48 5.74
C VAL A 54 25.46 -17.07 4.50
N SER A 55 24.16 -16.79 4.32
CA SER A 55 23.40 -17.31 3.16
C SER A 55 23.92 -16.72 1.84
N GLN A 56 24.27 -15.45 1.83
CA GLN A 56 24.85 -14.75 0.68
C GLN A 56 26.17 -15.39 0.25
N TYR A 57 27.15 -15.46 1.15
CA TYR A 57 28.47 -16.01 0.82
C TYR A 57 28.40 -17.50 0.51
N ARG A 58 27.50 -18.26 1.16
CA ARG A 58 27.23 -19.65 0.78
C ARG A 58 26.77 -19.76 -0.67
N ALA A 59 25.81 -18.94 -1.09
CA ALA A 59 25.34 -18.92 -2.48
C ALA A 59 26.47 -18.56 -3.45
N PHE A 60 27.29 -17.57 -3.12
CA PHE A 60 28.42 -17.14 -3.94
C PHE A 60 29.48 -18.24 -4.12
N CYS A 61 29.90 -18.87 -3.03
CA CYS A 61 30.85 -19.99 -3.07
C CYS A 61 30.29 -21.14 -3.91
N LEU A 62 29.02 -21.52 -3.69
CA LEU A 62 28.42 -22.62 -4.46
C LEU A 62 28.31 -22.30 -5.96
N LEU A 63 28.02 -21.05 -6.34
CA LEU A 63 28.01 -20.61 -7.73
C LEU A 63 29.42 -20.66 -8.34
N ALA A 64 30.46 -20.25 -7.58
CA ALA A 64 31.84 -20.28 -8.01
C ALA A 64 32.30 -21.72 -8.25
N LEU A 65 31.92 -22.65 -7.37
CA LEU A 65 32.22 -24.08 -7.48
C LEU A 65 31.36 -24.82 -8.53
N GLY A 66 30.43 -24.16 -9.19
CA GLY A 66 29.53 -24.79 -10.16
C GLY A 66 28.41 -25.66 -9.54
N ARG A 67 28.24 -25.64 -8.22
CA ARG A 67 27.21 -26.38 -7.49
C ARG A 67 25.84 -25.64 -7.59
N THR A 68 25.32 -25.53 -8.81
CA THR A 68 24.21 -24.65 -9.16
C THR A 68 22.94 -24.96 -8.38
N VAL A 69 22.58 -26.23 -8.23
CA VAL A 69 21.33 -26.64 -7.53
C VAL A 69 21.37 -26.22 -6.05
N GLU A 70 22.52 -26.37 -5.41
CA GLU A 70 22.68 -25.99 -4.00
C GLU A 70 22.73 -24.47 -3.83
N ALA A 71 23.37 -23.79 -4.80
CA ALA A 71 23.37 -22.32 -4.83
C ALA A 71 21.96 -21.76 -4.98
N GLU A 72 21.15 -22.31 -5.89
CA GLU A 72 19.75 -21.88 -6.07
C GLU A 72 18.94 -22.07 -4.80
N ARG A 73 19.10 -23.18 -4.08
CA ARG A 73 18.43 -23.39 -2.78
C ARG A 73 18.88 -22.38 -1.73
N ALA A 74 20.16 -22.03 -1.69
CA ALA A 74 20.66 -21.02 -0.77
C ALA A 74 20.09 -19.62 -1.11
N ILE A 75 20.03 -19.28 -2.40
CA ILE A 75 19.41 -18.03 -2.88
C ILE A 75 17.90 -18.00 -2.57
N GLU A 76 17.20 -19.12 -2.81
CA GLU A 76 15.77 -19.24 -2.52
C GLU A 76 15.47 -19.02 -1.04
N ALA A 77 16.25 -19.65 -0.15
CA ALA A 77 16.12 -19.46 1.30
C ALA A 77 16.36 -18.00 1.71
N LEU A 78 17.33 -17.33 1.08
CA LEU A 78 17.64 -15.93 1.31
C LEU A 78 16.49 -15.01 0.87
N ILE A 79 15.99 -15.20 -0.34
CA ILE A 79 14.88 -14.39 -0.90
C ILE A 79 13.56 -14.65 -0.15
N THR A 80 13.31 -15.87 0.29
CA THR A 80 12.12 -16.19 1.10
C THR A 80 12.13 -15.45 2.43
N ARG A 81 13.29 -15.32 3.04
CA ARG A 81 13.47 -14.58 4.31
C ARG A 81 13.42 -13.07 4.10
N ASP A 82 14.04 -12.57 3.05
CA ASP A 82 14.11 -11.16 2.67
C ASP A 82 13.81 -10.97 1.17
N PRO A 83 12.54 -10.81 0.80
CA PRO A 83 12.15 -10.67 -0.61
C PRO A 83 12.75 -9.46 -1.31
N MET A 84 13.12 -8.42 -0.56
CA MET A 84 13.74 -7.21 -1.11
C MET A 84 15.27 -7.29 -1.18
N TYR A 85 15.86 -8.36 -0.66
CA TYR A 85 17.30 -8.51 -0.64
C TYR A 85 17.92 -8.47 -2.04
N ARG A 86 18.98 -7.71 -2.17
CA ARG A 86 19.87 -7.66 -3.35
C ARG A 86 21.33 -7.68 -2.89
N PRO A 87 22.14 -8.54 -3.47
CA PRO A 87 23.57 -8.49 -3.19
C PRO A 87 24.16 -7.14 -3.62
N PRO A 88 25.19 -6.63 -2.91
CA PRO A 88 25.89 -5.42 -3.31
C PRO A 88 26.45 -5.52 -4.74
N ALA A 89 26.27 -4.46 -5.54
CA ALA A 89 26.62 -4.47 -6.96
C ALA A 89 28.12 -4.81 -7.22
N GLY A 90 29.01 -4.37 -6.31
CA GLY A 90 30.45 -4.65 -6.38
C GLY A 90 30.83 -6.12 -6.15
N GLU A 91 29.97 -6.90 -5.52
CA GLU A 91 30.20 -8.32 -5.24
C GLU A 91 29.53 -9.24 -6.26
N MET A 92 28.77 -8.68 -7.22
CA MET A 92 28.01 -9.44 -8.20
C MET A 92 28.77 -9.62 -9.53
N SER A 93 29.32 -10.80 -9.73
CA SER A 93 29.67 -11.21 -11.10
C SER A 93 28.39 -11.36 -11.96
N PRO A 94 28.49 -11.29 -13.30
CA PRO A 94 27.36 -11.53 -14.20
C PRO A 94 26.63 -12.84 -13.89
N ARG A 95 27.37 -13.90 -13.58
CA ARG A 95 26.81 -15.22 -13.22
C ARG A 95 25.97 -15.18 -11.94
N VAL A 96 26.47 -14.49 -10.91
CA VAL A 96 25.73 -14.30 -9.64
C VAL A 96 24.45 -13.53 -9.89
N ARG A 97 24.53 -12.43 -10.64
CA ARG A 97 23.37 -11.59 -10.98
C ARG A 97 22.29 -12.38 -11.70
N THR A 98 22.66 -13.15 -12.72
CA THR A 98 21.72 -14.00 -13.45
C THR A 98 21.06 -15.02 -12.54
N ALA A 99 21.83 -15.75 -11.72
CA ALA A 99 21.30 -16.74 -10.79
C ALA A 99 20.29 -16.13 -9.80
N PHE A 100 20.59 -14.97 -9.23
CA PHE A 100 19.66 -14.27 -8.36
C PHE A 100 18.38 -13.82 -9.09
N ALA A 101 18.51 -13.26 -10.29
CA ALA A 101 17.37 -12.82 -11.09
C ALA A 101 16.45 -14.00 -11.45
N ASP A 102 17.01 -15.14 -11.84
CA ASP A 102 16.24 -16.33 -12.22
C ASP A 102 15.50 -16.93 -11.03
N VAL A 103 16.19 -17.09 -9.89
CA VAL A 103 15.53 -17.57 -8.66
C VAL A 103 14.44 -16.60 -8.21
N ARG A 104 14.71 -15.29 -8.19
CA ARG A 104 13.69 -14.28 -7.85
C ARG A 104 12.46 -14.41 -8.73
N ARG A 105 12.63 -14.48 -10.05
CA ARG A 105 11.52 -14.61 -11.01
C ARG A 105 10.67 -15.85 -10.73
N ARG A 106 11.32 -16.94 -10.31
CA ARG A 106 10.67 -18.23 -10.00
C ARG A 106 9.88 -18.20 -8.69
N VAL A 107 10.48 -17.63 -7.61
CA VAL A 107 9.91 -17.77 -6.26
C VAL A 107 8.98 -16.61 -5.84
N MET A 108 9.16 -15.42 -6.41
CA MET A 108 8.41 -14.23 -6.00
C MET A 108 6.89 -14.38 -6.15
N PRO A 109 6.33 -15.02 -7.18
CA PRO A 109 4.88 -15.23 -7.24
C PRO A 109 4.33 -15.98 -6.03
N THR A 110 5.01 -17.03 -5.61
CA THR A 110 4.61 -17.83 -4.43
C THR A 110 4.72 -17.02 -3.14
N ILE A 111 5.80 -16.26 -2.96
CA ILE A 111 6.00 -15.41 -1.78
C ILE A 111 4.90 -14.35 -1.68
N ILE A 112 4.57 -13.70 -2.80
CA ILE A 112 3.50 -12.69 -2.87
C ILE A 112 2.15 -13.30 -2.49
N GLN A 113 1.81 -14.47 -3.07
CA GLN A 113 0.56 -15.15 -2.78
C GLN A 113 0.46 -15.56 -1.30
N GLN A 114 1.54 -16.10 -0.73
CA GLN A 114 1.60 -16.49 0.69
C GLN A 114 1.48 -15.26 1.61
N THR A 115 2.20 -14.18 1.32
CA THR A 115 2.14 -12.94 2.11
C THR A 115 0.74 -12.32 2.04
N TYR A 116 0.12 -12.32 0.85
CA TYR A 116 -1.26 -11.87 0.67
C TYR A 116 -2.24 -12.74 1.48
N ALA A 117 -2.13 -14.05 1.41
CA ALA A 117 -3.00 -14.97 2.15
C ALA A 117 -2.87 -14.78 3.66
N GLN A 118 -1.67 -14.57 4.18
CA GLN A 118 -1.42 -14.26 5.59
C GLN A 118 -2.06 -12.93 5.99
N ALA A 119 -1.88 -11.88 5.20
CA ALA A 119 -2.48 -10.58 5.43
C ALA A 119 -4.01 -10.66 5.41
N LYS A 120 -4.59 -11.41 4.45
CA LYS A 120 -6.04 -11.64 4.36
C LYS A 120 -6.56 -12.40 5.59
N SER A 121 -5.85 -13.42 6.04
CA SER A 121 -6.19 -14.14 7.26
C SER A 121 -6.18 -13.25 8.51
N ALA A 122 -5.19 -12.35 8.63
CA ALA A 122 -5.14 -11.36 9.71
C ALA A 122 -6.34 -10.39 9.62
N TYR A 123 -6.70 -9.95 8.41
CA TYR A 123 -7.87 -9.11 8.20
C TYR A 123 -9.17 -9.79 8.64
N ASP A 124 -9.34 -11.08 8.29
CA ASP A 124 -10.53 -11.86 8.66
C ASP A 124 -10.63 -12.07 10.19
N ARG A 125 -9.49 -12.12 10.87
CA ARG A 125 -9.43 -12.14 12.35
C ARG A 125 -9.56 -10.75 12.98
N LYS A 126 -9.77 -9.69 12.20
CA LYS A 126 -9.86 -8.28 12.64
C LYS A 126 -8.56 -7.74 13.26
N GLU A 127 -7.43 -8.34 12.93
CA GLU A 127 -6.09 -7.87 13.27
C GLU A 127 -5.63 -6.82 12.24
N PHE A 128 -6.33 -5.69 12.22
CA PHE A 128 -6.26 -4.73 11.11
C PHE A 128 -4.87 -4.10 10.92
N GLU A 129 -4.15 -3.83 12.00
CA GLU A 129 -2.77 -3.30 11.90
C GLU A 129 -1.83 -4.31 11.25
N ILE A 130 -1.92 -5.60 11.64
CA ILE A 130 -1.13 -6.69 11.06
C ILE A 130 -1.50 -6.88 9.59
N ALA A 131 -2.79 -6.84 9.28
CA ALA A 131 -3.28 -6.95 7.92
C ALA A 131 -2.78 -5.81 7.03
N ALA A 132 -2.89 -4.56 7.50
CA ALA A 132 -2.40 -3.37 6.78
C ALA A 132 -0.90 -3.45 6.49
N ALA A 133 -0.09 -3.86 7.48
CA ALA A 133 1.34 -4.08 7.33
C ALA A 133 1.64 -5.22 6.33
N GLY A 134 0.88 -6.31 6.37
CA GLY A 134 1.02 -7.44 5.45
C GLY A 134 0.71 -7.06 4.00
N PHE A 135 -0.41 -6.40 3.74
CA PHE A 135 -0.75 -5.90 2.41
C PHE A 135 0.24 -4.83 1.92
N GLY A 136 0.74 -3.98 2.83
CA GLY A 136 1.80 -3.02 2.54
C GLY A 136 3.06 -3.71 2.01
N ARG A 137 3.51 -4.80 2.64
CA ARG A 137 4.65 -5.61 2.17
C ARG A 137 4.41 -6.22 0.80
N VAL A 138 3.20 -6.72 0.52
CA VAL A 138 2.86 -7.21 -0.83
C VAL A 138 3.06 -6.13 -1.87
N LEU A 139 2.55 -4.93 -1.63
CA LEU A 139 2.67 -3.79 -2.55
C LEU A 139 4.12 -3.32 -2.71
N GLU A 140 4.89 -3.30 -1.63
CA GLU A 140 6.31 -2.96 -1.61
C GLU A 140 7.11 -3.92 -2.50
N VAL A 141 6.96 -5.22 -2.28
CA VAL A 141 7.61 -6.26 -3.09
C VAL A 141 7.22 -6.13 -4.58
N MET A 142 5.95 -5.84 -4.86
CA MET A 142 5.45 -5.65 -6.23
C MET A 142 5.83 -4.30 -6.84
N SER A 143 6.53 -3.43 -6.13
CA SER A 143 7.09 -2.19 -6.69
C SER A 143 8.46 -2.38 -7.34
N ASP A 144 9.04 -3.58 -7.25
CA ASP A 144 10.35 -3.90 -7.83
C ASP A 144 10.37 -3.75 -9.35
N PRO A 145 11.16 -2.82 -9.91
CA PRO A 145 11.19 -2.57 -11.35
C PRO A 145 11.77 -3.74 -12.16
N GLU A 146 12.66 -4.57 -11.56
CA GLU A 146 13.25 -5.72 -12.24
C GLU A 146 12.22 -6.81 -12.56
N LEU A 147 11.14 -6.87 -11.78
CA LEU A 147 10.06 -7.85 -11.93
C LEU A 147 8.75 -7.20 -12.41
N ALA A 148 8.77 -5.93 -12.83
CA ALA A 148 7.58 -5.18 -13.24
C ALA A 148 6.78 -5.89 -14.33
N ALA A 149 7.46 -6.51 -15.31
CA ALA A 149 6.81 -7.27 -16.38
C ALA A 149 6.06 -8.51 -15.84
N LEU A 150 6.59 -9.17 -14.81
CA LEU A 150 5.94 -10.30 -14.15
C LEU A 150 4.71 -9.84 -13.35
N TYR A 151 4.85 -8.74 -12.64
CA TYR A 151 3.78 -8.20 -11.78
C TYR A 151 2.64 -7.52 -12.55
N GLY A 152 2.89 -7.15 -13.80
CA GLY A 152 1.88 -6.59 -14.70
C GLY A 152 0.91 -7.61 -15.28
N GLN A 153 1.14 -8.92 -15.06
CA GLN A 153 0.34 -9.99 -15.61
C GLN A 153 -0.60 -10.58 -14.54
N SER A 154 -1.81 -11.03 -14.96
CA SER A 154 -2.69 -11.83 -14.10
C SER A 154 -2.02 -13.19 -13.80
N PRO A 155 -2.13 -13.73 -12.56
CA PRO A 155 -2.98 -13.24 -11.46
C PRO A 155 -2.32 -12.18 -10.55
N LEU A 156 -1.03 -11.81 -10.76
CA LEU A 156 -0.32 -10.92 -9.84
C LEU A 156 -0.83 -9.48 -9.91
N SER A 157 -1.18 -8.99 -11.10
CA SER A 157 -1.79 -7.66 -11.26
C SER A 157 -3.09 -7.52 -10.48
N ASP A 158 -3.89 -8.58 -10.44
CA ASP A 158 -5.15 -8.61 -9.71
C ASP A 158 -4.92 -8.62 -8.19
N LEU A 159 -3.94 -9.43 -7.73
CA LEU A 159 -3.52 -9.43 -6.33
C LEU A 159 -3.01 -8.07 -5.87
N ARG A 160 -2.29 -7.33 -6.73
CA ARG A 160 -1.83 -5.97 -6.43
C ARG A 160 -3.00 -5.03 -6.17
N THR A 161 -4.00 -5.06 -7.04
CA THR A 161 -5.21 -4.24 -6.89
C THR A 161 -5.97 -4.58 -5.62
N LEU A 162 -6.15 -5.88 -5.34
CA LEU A 162 -6.83 -6.35 -4.13
C LEU A 162 -6.04 -5.99 -2.86
N ALA A 163 -4.71 -6.15 -2.87
CA ALA A 163 -3.86 -5.79 -1.74
C ALA A 163 -3.96 -4.28 -1.42
N GLY A 164 -4.03 -3.42 -2.44
CA GLY A 164 -4.25 -1.98 -2.27
C GLY A 164 -5.57 -1.69 -1.56
N GLY A 165 -6.67 -2.27 -2.07
CA GLY A 165 -8.00 -2.09 -1.49
C GLY A 165 -8.10 -2.60 -0.05
N PHE A 166 -7.60 -3.82 0.21
CA PHE A 166 -7.63 -4.38 1.57
C PHE A 166 -6.72 -3.65 2.55
N ARG A 167 -5.56 -3.13 2.11
CA ARG A 167 -4.72 -2.27 2.96
C ARG A 167 -5.47 -1.03 3.41
N ASP A 168 -6.13 -0.33 2.50
CA ASP A 168 -6.85 0.91 2.80
C ASP A 168 -8.05 0.65 3.72
N LEU A 169 -8.76 -0.46 3.53
CA LEU A 169 -9.82 -0.90 4.43
C LEU A 169 -9.26 -1.26 5.82
N ALA A 170 -8.13 -1.94 5.89
CA ALA A 170 -7.50 -2.32 7.15
C ALA A 170 -7.01 -1.09 7.92
N VAL A 171 -6.38 -0.12 7.25
CA VAL A 171 -5.94 1.15 7.85
C VAL A 171 -7.15 1.92 8.41
N THR A 172 -8.25 1.98 7.65
CA THR A 172 -9.47 2.64 8.12
C THR A 172 -10.09 1.94 9.34
N ALA A 173 -10.07 0.60 9.35
CA ALA A 173 -10.63 -0.20 10.44
C ALA A 173 -9.72 -0.23 11.70
N ALA A 174 -8.41 -0.05 11.53
CA ALA A 174 -7.44 0.06 12.62
C ALA A 174 -7.46 1.44 13.29
N ALA A 175 -7.96 2.47 12.59
CA ALA A 175 -8.04 3.81 13.16
C ALA A 175 -8.92 3.78 14.43
N PRO A 176 -8.46 4.36 15.55
CA PRO A 176 -9.28 4.44 16.74
C PRO A 176 -10.60 5.16 16.39
N PRO A 177 -11.75 4.70 16.93
CA PRO A 177 -13.00 5.44 16.75
C PRO A 177 -12.76 6.89 17.11
N PRO A 178 -13.29 7.84 16.33
CA PRO A 178 -13.19 9.24 16.69
C PRO A 178 -13.66 9.37 18.14
N LEU A 179 -12.79 9.91 19.00
CA LEU A 179 -13.11 10.12 20.40
C LEU A 179 -14.50 10.76 20.45
N PRO A 180 -15.46 10.21 21.22
CA PRO A 180 -16.71 10.92 21.44
C PRO A 180 -16.33 12.30 21.94
N VAL A 181 -16.64 13.33 21.16
CA VAL A 181 -16.53 14.72 21.64
C VAL A 181 -17.42 14.75 22.88
N THR A 182 -16.77 14.64 24.04
CA THR A 182 -17.46 14.78 25.32
C THR A 182 -18.09 16.15 25.28
N ALA A 183 -19.41 16.19 25.05
CA ALA A 183 -20.16 17.40 25.21
C ALA A 183 -19.87 17.89 26.63
N ALA A 184 -19.23 19.03 26.75
CA ALA A 184 -18.96 19.64 28.04
C ALA A 184 -20.27 19.68 28.82
N PRO A 185 -20.27 19.36 30.13
CA PRO A 185 -21.48 19.39 30.93
C PRO A 185 -22.14 20.76 30.76
N ALA A 186 -23.40 20.74 30.35
CA ALA A 186 -24.21 21.96 30.22
C ALA A 186 -24.26 22.65 31.59
N ALA A 187 -23.54 23.75 31.73
CA ALA A 187 -23.71 24.67 32.84
C ALA A 187 -25.12 25.24 32.78
N ALA A 188 -25.81 25.22 33.94
CA ALA A 188 -27.18 25.71 34.10
C ALA A 188 -27.34 27.17 33.61
N PRO A 189 -28.52 27.56 33.10
CA PRO A 189 -28.73 28.81 32.37
C PRO A 189 -28.63 30.03 33.25
N PRO A 190 -27.86 31.05 32.94
CA PRO A 190 -28.08 32.41 33.38
C PRO A 190 -29.08 33.11 32.44
N ALA A 191 -29.90 34.00 33.02
CA ALA A 191 -30.97 34.75 32.40
C ALA A 191 -30.53 35.59 31.17
N PRO A 192 -31.48 36.01 30.29
CA PRO A 192 -31.19 36.43 28.92
C PRO A 192 -30.56 37.81 28.82
N ALA A 193 -29.40 37.89 28.21
CA ALA A 193 -28.81 39.10 27.63
C ALA A 193 -28.81 38.98 26.09
N PRO A 194 -28.88 40.06 25.30
CA PRO A 194 -29.16 40.03 23.87
C PRO A 194 -28.02 39.37 23.10
N ALA A 195 -28.37 38.46 22.17
CA ALA A 195 -27.47 37.56 21.45
C ALA A 195 -26.49 38.27 20.50
N PRO A 196 -25.19 37.96 20.58
CA PRO A 196 -24.31 38.14 19.44
C PRO A 196 -24.50 37.00 18.42
N ALA A 197 -24.51 37.31 17.15
CA ALA A 197 -24.66 36.37 16.05
C ALA A 197 -23.65 35.21 16.16
N VAL A 198 -24.16 33.99 16.35
CA VAL A 198 -23.40 32.76 16.37
C VAL A 198 -22.94 32.47 14.94
N VAL A 199 -21.66 32.67 14.63
CA VAL A 199 -21.03 32.15 13.42
C VAL A 199 -20.93 30.62 13.59
N ARG A 200 -21.93 29.91 13.09
CA ARG A 200 -21.87 28.45 12.97
C ARG A 200 -20.81 28.10 11.92
N ALA A 201 -19.90 27.18 12.26
CA ALA A 201 -19.02 26.58 11.28
C ALA A 201 -19.85 26.06 10.07
N PRO A 202 -19.41 26.25 8.82
CA PRO A 202 -20.20 25.91 7.64
C PRO A 202 -20.45 24.38 7.61
N ARG A 203 -21.69 23.99 7.90
CA ARG A 203 -22.15 22.61 7.76
C ARG A 203 -22.38 22.33 6.27
N ILE A 204 -21.82 21.23 5.77
CA ILE A 204 -22.04 20.77 4.40
C ILE A 204 -23.26 19.84 4.44
N TYR A 205 -24.31 20.18 3.72
CA TYR A 205 -25.54 19.40 3.60
C TYR A 205 -25.44 18.39 2.45
N SER A 206 -26.33 17.40 2.43
CA SER A 206 -26.35 16.34 1.43
C SER A 206 -27.78 15.87 1.13
N ALA A 207 -27.94 14.91 0.22
CA ALA A 207 -29.26 14.32 -0.08
C ALA A 207 -29.89 13.57 1.12
N ALA A 208 -29.15 13.32 2.19
CA ALA A 208 -29.64 12.71 3.42
C ALA A 208 -30.32 13.72 4.37
N ASP A 209 -30.17 15.02 4.12
CA ASP A 209 -30.75 16.07 4.95
C ASP A 209 -32.13 16.52 4.38
N PRO A 210 -33.27 16.15 5.01
CA PRO A 210 -34.58 16.39 4.42
C PRO A 210 -35.04 17.87 4.45
N GLU A 211 -34.36 18.70 5.25
CA GLU A 211 -34.66 20.14 5.43
C GLU A 211 -34.04 21.03 4.36
N VAL A 212 -33.23 20.43 3.43
CA VAL A 212 -32.48 21.18 2.43
C VAL A 212 -33.12 21.05 1.04
N SER A 213 -33.32 22.16 0.36
CA SER A 213 -33.65 22.16 -1.07
C SER A 213 -32.43 21.85 -1.89
N ALA A 214 -32.44 20.73 -2.65
CA ALA A 214 -31.30 20.29 -3.46
C ALA A 214 -30.91 21.31 -4.53
N PRO A 215 -29.61 21.45 -4.84
CA PRO A 215 -29.15 22.40 -5.85
C PRO A 215 -29.62 22.00 -7.25
N GLN A 216 -30.13 22.97 -8.01
CA GLN A 216 -30.58 22.79 -9.40
C GLN A 216 -29.42 23.05 -10.38
N VAL A 217 -29.38 22.30 -11.47
CA VAL A 217 -28.33 22.41 -12.47
C VAL A 217 -28.56 23.63 -13.34
N ILE A 218 -27.59 24.54 -13.41
CA ILE A 218 -27.52 25.61 -14.40
C ILE A 218 -26.66 25.17 -15.57
N ARG A 219 -25.46 24.64 -15.28
CA ARG A 219 -24.52 24.15 -16.28
C ARG A 219 -23.79 22.93 -15.74
N GLN A 220 -23.90 21.80 -16.45
CA GLN A 220 -23.27 20.54 -16.09
C GLN A 220 -22.83 19.80 -17.36
N ASP A 221 -21.73 20.23 -17.94
CA ASP A 221 -21.18 19.64 -19.16
C ASP A 221 -20.19 18.54 -18.80
N LEU A 222 -20.38 17.34 -19.35
CA LEU A 222 -19.44 16.23 -19.25
C LEU A 222 -18.59 16.15 -20.52
N PRO A 223 -17.31 15.83 -20.42
CA PRO A 223 -16.47 15.65 -21.60
C PRO A 223 -16.91 14.41 -22.40
N ASN A 224 -16.75 14.47 -23.71
CA ASN A 224 -16.97 13.32 -24.57
C ASN A 224 -15.94 12.24 -24.24
N PHE A 225 -16.40 11.01 -24.09
CA PHE A 225 -15.49 9.88 -23.92
C PHE A 225 -14.76 9.58 -25.24
N VAL A 226 -13.43 9.68 -25.20
CA VAL A 226 -12.56 9.33 -26.33
C VAL A 226 -11.95 7.96 -26.01
N GLY A 227 -12.48 6.88 -26.57
CA GLY A 227 -12.03 5.51 -26.38
C GLY A 227 -13.07 4.49 -26.83
N HIS A 228 -12.64 3.23 -26.94
CA HIS A 228 -13.54 2.12 -27.21
C HIS A 228 -13.94 1.45 -25.89
N VAL A 229 -15.25 1.44 -25.60
CA VAL A 229 -15.81 0.64 -24.51
C VAL A 229 -16.67 -0.47 -25.14
N LEU A 230 -16.41 -1.71 -24.76
CA LEU A 230 -17.19 -2.86 -25.22
C LEU A 230 -18.51 -3.00 -24.44
N LEU A 231 -18.56 -2.48 -23.20
CA LEU A 231 -19.72 -2.48 -22.33
C LEU A 231 -19.89 -1.08 -21.72
N ALA A 232 -21.15 -0.72 -21.42
CA ALA A 232 -21.43 0.53 -20.71
C ALA A 232 -20.72 0.55 -19.34
N LYS A 233 -19.97 1.62 -19.07
CA LYS A 233 -19.32 1.83 -17.78
C LYS A 233 -20.01 2.94 -17.02
N GLN A 234 -20.17 2.74 -15.72
CA GLN A 234 -20.74 3.74 -14.82
C GLN A 234 -19.65 4.27 -13.90
N GLY A 235 -19.68 5.56 -13.65
CA GLY A 235 -18.84 6.26 -12.70
C GLY A 235 -19.66 7.21 -11.83
N ALA A 236 -19.06 7.72 -10.77
CA ALA A 236 -19.69 8.69 -9.89
C ALA A 236 -18.71 9.80 -9.51
N ILE A 237 -19.14 11.05 -9.70
CA ILE A 237 -18.39 12.25 -9.34
C ILE A 237 -19.10 12.89 -8.15
N GLU A 238 -18.38 13.14 -7.08
CA GLU A 238 -18.86 13.93 -5.94
C GLU A 238 -18.39 15.37 -6.11
N VAL A 239 -19.32 16.31 -5.98
CA VAL A 239 -19.04 17.75 -6.02
C VAL A 239 -19.56 18.42 -4.75
N THR A 240 -18.76 19.32 -4.20
CA THR A 240 -19.18 20.23 -3.13
C THR A 240 -19.50 21.57 -3.75
N ILE A 241 -20.74 22.03 -3.61
CA ILE A 241 -21.29 23.26 -4.16
C ILE A 241 -21.32 24.30 -3.04
N ASP A 242 -20.79 25.48 -3.27
CA ASP A 242 -20.78 26.59 -2.31
C ASP A 242 -22.12 27.34 -2.27
N GLU A 243 -22.23 28.33 -1.39
CA GLU A 243 -23.41 29.16 -1.22
C GLU A 243 -23.72 30.06 -2.43
N ALA A 244 -22.76 30.23 -3.36
CA ALA A 244 -22.92 30.96 -4.61
C ALA A 244 -23.33 30.05 -5.79
N GLY A 245 -23.42 28.73 -5.56
CA GLY A 245 -23.73 27.74 -6.61
C GLY A 245 -22.52 27.36 -7.46
N ALA A 246 -21.29 27.73 -7.06
CA ALA A 246 -20.08 27.29 -7.72
C ALA A 246 -19.58 25.97 -7.12
N VAL A 247 -18.83 25.20 -7.91
CA VAL A 247 -18.19 23.98 -7.43
C VAL A 247 -16.87 24.34 -6.75
N GLU A 248 -16.78 24.06 -5.44
CA GLU A 248 -15.60 24.31 -4.60
C GLU A 248 -14.64 23.11 -4.63
N GLU A 249 -15.18 21.87 -4.59
CA GLU A 249 -14.39 20.64 -4.55
C GLU A 249 -15.00 19.58 -5.47
N VAL A 250 -14.14 18.81 -6.15
CA VAL A 250 -14.54 17.70 -7.01
C VAL A 250 -13.73 16.45 -6.66
N ARG A 251 -14.42 15.35 -6.42
CA ARG A 251 -13.79 14.04 -6.18
C ARG A 251 -14.43 12.96 -7.03
N MET A 252 -13.62 12.12 -7.64
CA MET A 252 -14.10 10.89 -8.28
C MET A 252 -14.37 9.83 -7.20
N ARG A 253 -15.62 9.39 -7.08
CA ARG A 253 -16.03 8.30 -6.17
C ARG A 253 -15.93 6.94 -6.82
N GLN A 254 -16.27 6.86 -8.09
CA GLN A 254 -16.19 5.64 -8.89
C GLN A 254 -15.61 5.98 -10.25
N SER A 255 -14.47 5.36 -10.57
CA SER A 255 -13.73 5.55 -11.81
C SER A 255 -14.43 4.90 -13.01
N VAL A 256 -14.39 5.58 -14.14
CA VAL A 256 -14.76 5.03 -15.47
C VAL A 256 -13.50 4.57 -16.19
N SER A 257 -12.51 5.46 -16.33
CA SER A 257 -11.17 5.20 -16.83
C SER A 257 -10.26 6.38 -16.50
N GLY A 258 -8.98 6.13 -16.18
CA GLY A 258 -8.06 7.18 -15.72
C GLY A 258 -8.01 8.44 -16.60
N PRO A 259 -7.85 8.32 -17.93
CA PRO A 259 -7.84 9.49 -18.82
C PRO A 259 -9.16 10.28 -18.83
N TYR A 260 -10.31 9.59 -18.79
CA TYR A 260 -11.62 10.22 -18.74
C TYR A 260 -11.87 10.89 -17.39
N ASP A 261 -11.51 10.25 -16.31
CA ASP A 261 -11.71 10.73 -14.94
C ASP A 261 -11.02 12.09 -14.73
N SER A 262 -9.80 12.23 -15.23
CA SER A 262 -9.05 13.48 -15.15
C SER A 262 -9.75 14.62 -15.93
N GLN A 263 -10.33 14.32 -17.09
CA GLN A 263 -11.08 15.29 -17.88
C GLN A 263 -12.43 15.61 -17.22
N ALA A 264 -13.11 14.60 -16.68
CA ALA A 264 -14.39 14.76 -16.01
C ALA A 264 -14.27 15.61 -14.72
N VAL A 265 -13.22 15.42 -13.93
CA VAL A 265 -12.91 16.24 -12.75
C VAL A 265 -12.65 17.70 -13.14
N LYS A 266 -11.86 17.94 -14.20
CA LYS A 266 -11.61 19.30 -14.72
C LYS A 266 -12.90 19.97 -15.23
N ALA A 267 -13.75 19.25 -15.95
CA ALA A 267 -15.02 19.75 -16.42
C ALA A 267 -15.98 20.07 -15.27
N ALA A 268 -16.04 19.20 -14.27
CA ALA A 268 -16.91 19.37 -13.09
C ALA A 268 -16.57 20.61 -12.25
N ALA A 269 -15.31 21.03 -12.22
CA ALA A 269 -14.89 22.27 -11.55
C ALA A 269 -15.51 23.54 -12.19
N SER A 270 -15.93 23.44 -13.46
CA SER A 270 -16.59 24.56 -14.16
C SER A 270 -18.12 24.54 -14.10
N TRP A 271 -18.72 23.52 -13.46
CA TRP A 271 -20.15 23.41 -13.33
C TRP A 271 -20.76 24.53 -12.48
N ARG A 272 -22.02 24.85 -12.73
CA ARG A 272 -22.76 25.87 -12.00
C ARG A 272 -24.15 25.37 -11.62
N TYR A 273 -24.55 25.73 -10.42
CA TYR A 273 -25.82 25.33 -9.82
C TYR A 273 -26.54 26.53 -9.21
N VAL A 274 -27.85 26.45 -9.12
CA VAL A 274 -28.59 27.25 -8.13
C VAL A 274 -28.23 26.67 -6.76
N PRO A 275 -27.76 27.47 -5.77
CA PRO A 275 -27.32 26.95 -4.50
C PRO A 275 -28.44 26.21 -3.76
N ALA A 276 -28.02 25.24 -2.92
CA ALA A 276 -28.92 24.58 -2.01
C ALA A 276 -29.41 25.58 -0.94
N MET A 277 -30.64 25.45 -0.51
CA MET A 277 -31.28 26.39 0.43
C MET A 277 -31.82 25.66 1.66
N VAL A 278 -31.60 26.25 2.85
CA VAL A 278 -32.24 25.86 4.12
C VAL A 278 -32.85 27.13 4.70
N ASP A 279 -34.18 27.12 4.97
CA ASP A 279 -34.91 28.26 5.48
C ASP A 279 -34.68 29.57 4.70
N GLY A 280 -34.58 29.45 3.37
CA GLY A 280 -34.32 30.58 2.47
C GLY A 280 -32.89 31.13 2.48
N LYS A 281 -31.95 30.47 3.14
CA LYS A 281 -30.52 30.83 3.14
C LYS A 281 -29.70 29.85 2.32
N PRO A 282 -28.79 30.33 1.47
CA PRO A 282 -27.90 29.44 0.69
C PRO A 282 -26.91 28.72 1.61
N VAL A 283 -26.69 27.42 1.33
CA VAL A 283 -25.83 26.54 2.14
C VAL A 283 -24.94 25.70 1.26
N LYS A 284 -23.79 25.27 1.80
CA LYS A 284 -22.90 24.33 1.12
C LYS A 284 -23.57 22.96 1.00
N TYR A 285 -23.48 22.36 -0.19
CA TYR A 285 -24.14 21.09 -0.48
C TYR A 285 -23.22 20.12 -1.20
N ARG A 286 -23.24 18.86 -0.78
CA ARG A 286 -22.51 17.76 -1.40
C ARG A 286 -23.44 16.93 -2.27
N LYS A 287 -23.14 16.88 -3.58
CA LYS A 287 -23.92 16.16 -4.58
C LYS A 287 -23.10 15.08 -5.25
N VAL A 288 -23.69 13.90 -5.44
CA VAL A 288 -23.10 12.82 -6.25
C VAL A 288 -23.79 12.79 -7.60
N VAL A 289 -22.99 12.89 -8.67
CA VAL A 289 -23.45 12.86 -10.06
C VAL A 289 -23.02 11.53 -10.69
N GLN A 290 -23.99 10.76 -11.16
CA GLN A 290 -23.73 9.51 -11.90
C GLN A 290 -23.33 9.83 -13.34
N VAL A 291 -22.30 9.16 -13.82
CA VAL A 291 -21.80 9.30 -15.18
C VAL A 291 -21.85 7.94 -15.86
N THR A 292 -22.52 7.86 -17.00
CA THR A 292 -22.61 6.61 -17.78
C THR A 292 -21.97 6.84 -19.16
N VAL A 293 -20.93 6.06 -19.46
CA VAL A 293 -20.30 6.02 -20.77
C VAL A 293 -20.81 4.80 -21.53
N LYS A 294 -21.45 5.04 -22.67
CA LYS A 294 -22.00 4.00 -23.54
C LYS A 294 -21.04 3.68 -24.68
N PRO A 295 -21.00 2.45 -25.19
CA PRO A 295 -20.31 2.13 -26.43
C PRO A 295 -20.86 2.96 -27.57
N LYS A 296 -19.99 3.42 -28.45
CA LYS A 296 -20.40 4.16 -29.65
C LYS A 296 -20.96 3.12 -30.64
N SER A 297 -22.23 3.27 -31.01
CA SER A 297 -22.88 2.49 -32.07
C SER A 297 -22.20 2.72 -33.40
#